data_cf484c6e896dc8635b63bc34d15d04ea
#
_entry.id   cf484c6e896dc8635b63bc34d15d04ea
#
_cell.length_a   1.000
_cell.length_b   1.000
_cell.length_c   1.000
_cell.angle_alpha   90.00
_cell.angle_beta   90.00
_cell.angle_gamma   90.00
#
_symmetry.space_group_name_H-M   'P 1'
#
loop_
_entity.id
_entity.type
_entity.pdbx_description
1 polymer ?
#
loop_
_entity_poly.entity_id
_entity_poly.type
_entity_poly.pdbx_seq_one_letter_code
_entity_poly.pdbx_strand_id
1 'polypeptide(L)'
;PDSGASGPTGYQEKQVTLILAKLVRDQLLARGATVYMTREEDKDVKLEERVAMIDKIKPAIAISIHYNSLPDEGDAQNTQGFGTFWYNAQAHSLAVFLHNYVVKKLGRPSYGVFWDNLALTRPTTAPAVLLELGFMSNPVEFEWVTNPQEQPKLAGAIAEGIAQWFASTQ
;
A
#
# COMPACT_ATOMS: atom_id res chain seq x y z
N PRO A 1 8.85 -16.64 -8.90
CA PRO A 1 8.56 -15.38 -8.18
C PRO A 1 7.10 -15.34 -7.80
N ASP A 2 6.82 -14.90 -6.57
CA ASP A 2 5.45 -14.72 -6.13
C ASP A 2 4.80 -13.61 -6.97
N SER A 3 3.72 -13.96 -7.69
CA SER A 3 3.03 -13.03 -8.56
C SER A 3 2.02 -12.14 -7.80
N GLY A 4 1.72 -12.49 -6.55
CA GLY A 4 0.63 -11.89 -5.79
C GLY A 4 -0.74 -12.24 -6.35
N ALA A 5 -1.74 -11.45 -6.02
CA ALA A 5 -3.09 -11.57 -6.56
C ALA A 5 -3.11 -11.39 -8.08
N SER A 6 -4.10 -11.96 -8.74
CA SER A 6 -4.31 -11.82 -10.19
C SER A 6 -5.66 -11.23 -10.50
N GLY A 7 -5.70 -10.34 -11.49
CA GLY A 7 -6.93 -9.75 -12.01
C GLY A 7 -7.59 -10.62 -13.09
N PRO A 8 -8.74 -10.18 -13.61
CA PRO A 8 -9.54 -10.93 -14.60
C PRO A 8 -8.80 -11.27 -15.90
N THR A 9 -7.78 -10.51 -16.25
CA THR A 9 -6.96 -10.70 -17.47
C THR A 9 -5.64 -11.43 -17.22
N GLY A 10 -5.42 -12.00 -16.00
CA GLY A 10 -4.13 -12.53 -15.58
C GLY A 10 -3.09 -11.47 -15.26
N TYR A 11 -3.50 -10.21 -15.18
CA TYR A 11 -2.63 -9.09 -14.76
C TYR A 11 -2.25 -9.29 -13.29
N GLN A 12 -0.95 -9.26 -13.00
CA GLN A 12 -0.44 -9.63 -11.69
C GLN A 12 -0.32 -8.40 -10.77
N GLU A 13 -0.65 -8.60 -9.49
CA GLU A 13 -0.50 -7.60 -8.43
C GLU A 13 0.89 -6.95 -8.45
N LYS A 14 1.94 -7.75 -8.60
CA LYS A 14 3.33 -7.27 -8.59
C LYS A 14 3.64 -6.19 -9.63
N GLN A 15 2.94 -6.19 -10.77
CA GLN A 15 3.13 -5.19 -11.83
C GLN A 15 2.54 -3.84 -11.41
N VAL A 16 1.31 -3.86 -10.92
CA VAL A 16 0.60 -2.66 -10.47
C VAL A 16 1.30 -2.05 -9.25
N THR A 17 1.63 -2.88 -8.26
CA THR A 17 2.28 -2.41 -7.03
C THR A 17 3.64 -1.78 -7.29
N LEU A 18 4.41 -2.29 -8.25
CA LEU A 18 5.69 -1.68 -8.63
C LEU A 18 5.48 -0.31 -9.27
N ILE A 19 4.51 -0.17 -10.17
CA ILE A 19 4.17 1.11 -10.79
C ILE A 19 3.75 2.12 -9.72
N LEU A 20 2.83 1.73 -8.84
CA LEU A 20 2.32 2.60 -7.78
C LEU A 20 3.42 2.99 -6.80
N ALA A 21 4.24 2.04 -6.35
CA ALA A 21 5.33 2.32 -5.42
C ALA A 21 6.34 3.32 -6.01
N LYS A 22 6.66 3.21 -7.29
CA LYS A 22 7.53 4.19 -7.98
C LYS A 22 6.89 5.57 -8.05
N LEU A 23 5.61 5.66 -8.35
CA LEU A 23 4.88 6.94 -8.37
C LEU A 23 4.82 7.58 -6.98
N VAL A 24 4.55 6.80 -5.93
CA VAL A 24 4.58 7.27 -4.53
C VAL A 24 5.97 7.76 -4.16
N ARG A 25 7.03 6.99 -4.49
CA ARG A 25 8.43 7.40 -4.30
C ARG A 25 8.69 8.76 -4.92
N ASP A 26 8.35 8.95 -6.19
CA ASP A 26 8.63 10.19 -6.92
C ASP A 26 7.90 11.38 -6.28
N GLN A 27 6.66 11.20 -5.84
CA GLN A 27 5.89 12.21 -5.11
C GLN A 27 6.50 12.55 -3.74
N LEU A 28 7.02 11.56 -3.02
CA LEU A 28 7.69 11.77 -1.74
C LEU A 28 9.05 12.46 -1.92
N LEU A 29 9.84 12.07 -2.92
CA LEU A 29 11.10 12.72 -3.27
C LEU A 29 10.88 14.20 -3.62
N ALA A 30 9.84 14.52 -4.38
CA ALA A 30 9.47 15.90 -4.72
C ALA A 30 9.11 16.74 -3.48
N ARG A 31 8.73 16.11 -2.37
CA ARG A 31 8.46 16.73 -1.07
C ARG A 31 9.67 16.76 -0.13
N GLY A 32 10.84 16.36 -0.61
CA GLY A 32 12.08 16.36 0.16
C GLY A 32 12.31 15.15 1.05
N ALA A 33 11.53 14.08 0.90
CA ALA A 33 11.74 12.85 1.64
C ALA A 33 12.94 12.06 1.09
N THR A 34 13.57 11.27 1.97
CA THR A 34 14.49 10.21 1.56
C THR A 34 13.70 8.92 1.47
N VAL A 35 13.77 8.23 0.32
CA VAL A 35 12.98 7.03 0.06
C VAL A 35 13.87 5.84 -0.28
N TYR A 36 13.63 4.72 0.39
CA TYR A 36 14.26 3.43 0.11
C TYR A 36 13.19 2.47 -0.43
N MET A 37 13.47 1.84 -1.56
CA MET A 37 12.59 0.84 -2.17
C MET A 37 13.13 -0.56 -1.91
N THR A 38 12.25 -1.51 -1.59
CA THR A 38 12.67 -2.92 -1.47
C THR A 38 12.96 -3.55 -2.83
N ARG A 39 12.34 -3.04 -3.88
CA ARG A 39 12.66 -3.36 -5.28
C ARG A 39 12.34 -2.17 -6.19
N GLU A 40 13.07 -2.04 -7.28
CA GLU A 40 12.84 -1.01 -8.30
C GLU A 40 12.63 -1.63 -9.69
N GLU A 41 12.69 -2.95 -9.78
CA GLU A 41 12.48 -3.73 -11.00
C GLU A 41 11.68 -5.00 -10.70
N ASP A 42 11.27 -5.72 -11.71
CA ASP A 42 10.55 -7.01 -11.54
C ASP A 42 11.54 -8.11 -11.12
N LYS A 43 11.87 -8.09 -9.85
CA LYS A 43 12.70 -9.11 -9.17
C LYS A 43 11.97 -9.66 -7.95
N ASP A 44 12.29 -10.87 -7.61
CA ASP A 44 11.80 -11.49 -6.39
C ASP A 44 12.61 -10.98 -5.18
N VAL A 45 11.90 -10.51 -4.17
CA VAL A 45 12.47 -10.10 -2.87
C VAL A 45 11.63 -10.74 -1.79
N LYS A 46 12.22 -11.67 -1.07
CA LYS A 46 11.53 -12.43 -0.01
C LYS A 46 11.08 -11.53 1.14
N LEU A 47 10.05 -11.95 1.85
CA LEU A 47 9.53 -11.19 3.01
C LEU A 47 10.60 -10.95 4.06
N GLU A 48 11.43 -11.95 4.35
CA GLU A 48 12.52 -11.84 5.31
C GLU A 48 13.56 -10.79 4.90
N GLU A 49 13.84 -10.66 3.60
CA GLU A 49 14.77 -9.65 3.07
C GLU A 49 14.18 -8.23 3.24
N ARG A 50 12.86 -8.08 3.03
CA ARG A 50 12.15 -6.81 3.23
C ARG A 50 12.16 -6.41 4.71
N VAL A 51 11.88 -7.34 5.61
CA VAL A 51 11.94 -7.11 7.06
C VAL A 51 13.36 -6.72 7.48
N ALA A 52 14.37 -7.48 7.02
CA ALA A 52 15.78 -7.18 7.33
C ALA A 52 16.19 -5.79 6.82
N MET A 53 15.68 -5.35 5.68
CA MET A 53 15.94 -4.01 5.16
C MET A 53 15.33 -2.93 6.05
N ILE A 54 14.09 -3.11 6.54
CA ILE A 54 13.45 -2.19 7.49
C ILE A 54 14.27 -2.10 8.78
N ASP A 55 14.69 -3.24 9.33
CA ASP A 55 15.46 -3.29 10.56
C ASP A 55 16.86 -2.66 10.45
N LYS A 56 17.48 -2.80 9.28
CA LYS A 56 18.78 -2.20 8.99
C LYS A 56 18.70 -0.69 8.80
N ILE A 57 17.72 -0.22 8.01
CA ILE A 57 17.58 1.21 7.67
C ILE A 57 16.97 1.99 8.83
N LYS A 58 16.05 1.39 9.58
CA LYS A 58 15.27 2.05 10.64
C LYS A 58 14.63 3.34 10.14
N PRO A 59 13.78 3.27 9.11
CA PRO A 59 13.16 4.45 8.52
C PRO A 59 12.19 5.11 9.51
N ALA A 60 11.80 6.35 9.21
CA ALA A 60 10.76 7.03 9.99
C ALA A 60 9.40 6.33 9.89
N ILE A 61 9.09 5.74 8.74
CA ILE A 61 7.93 4.86 8.50
C ILE A 61 8.28 3.79 7.46
N ALA A 62 7.56 2.68 7.50
CA ALA A 62 7.59 1.64 6.46
C ALA A 62 6.20 1.43 5.87
N ILE A 63 6.08 1.55 4.55
CA ILE A 63 4.82 1.40 3.83
C ILE A 63 4.93 0.23 2.86
N SER A 64 4.02 -0.73 2.98
CA SER A 64 3.87 -1.83 2.03
C SER A 64 2.63 -1.60 1.17
N ILE A 65 2.76 -1.78 -0.13
CA ILE A 65 1.70 -1.53 -1.12
C ILE A 65 1.29 -2.85 -1.76
N HIS A 66 0.03 -3.18 -1.62
CA HIS A 66 -0.59 -4.42 -2.08
C HIS A 66 -1.93 -4.18 -2.76
N TYR A 67 -2.40 -5.16 -3.50
CA TYR A 67 -3.79 -5.30 -3.92
C TYR A 67 -4.33 -6.62 -3.43
N ASN A 68 -5.57 -6.57 -2.91
CA ASN A 68 -6.24 -7.73 -2.37
C ASN A 68 -6.89 -8.57 -3.49
N SER A 69 -7.17 -9.82 -3.20
CA SER A 69 -8.04 -10.67 -4.01
C SER A 69 -8.88 -11.55 -3.10
N LEU A 70 -10.08 -11.88 -3.56
CA LEU A 70 -10.90 -12.87 -2.90
C LEU A 70 -10.59 -14.25 -3.45
N PRO A 71 -10.80 -15.32 -2.65
CA PRO A 71 -10.89 -16.69 -3.17
C PRO A 71 -11.96 -16.80 -4.26
N ASP A 72 -11.86 -17.80 -5.12
CA ASP A 72 -12.80 -18.00 -6.24
C ASP A 72 -14.28 -18.09 -5.83
N GLU A 73 -14.56 -18.52 -4.60
CA GLU A 73 -15.91 -18.61 -4.02
C GLU A 73 -16.40 -17.29 -3.39
N GLY A 74 -15.57 -16.24 -3.38
CA GLY A 74 -15.90 -14.95 -2.79
C GLY A 74 -16.82 -14.10 -3.67
N ASP A 75 -17.56 -13.16 -3.04
CA ASP A 75 -18.40 -12.19 -3.75
C ASP A 75 -17.54 -11.05 -4.32
N ALA A 76 -16.86 -11.34 -5.43
CA ALA A 76 -15.91 -10.42 -6.06
C ALA A 76 -16.60 -9.14 -6.57
N GLN A 77 -17.88 -9.19 -6.94
CA GLN A 77 -18.59 -8.02 -7.47
C GLN A 77 -18.94 -7.00 -6.39
N ASN A 78 -19.21 -7.47 -5.18
CA ASN A 78 -19.63 -6.61 -4.07
C ASN A 78 -18.51 -6.34 -3.05
N THR A 79 -17.39 -7.05 -3.11
CA THR A 79 -16.25 -6.82 -2.22
C THR A 79 -15.28 -5.83 -2.85
N GLN A 80 -15.12 -4.67 -2.19
CA GLN A 80 -14.32 -3.57 -2.68
C GLN A 80 -13.81 -2.70 -1.55
N GLY A 81 -12.86 -1.84 -1.83
CA GLY A 81 -12.44 -0.76 -0.97
C GLY A 81 -10.97 -0.81 -0.57
N PHE A 82 -10.51 0.36 -0.15
CA PHE A 82 -9.17 0.57 0.39
C PHE A 82 -9.08 0.02 1.80
N GLY A 83 -8.09 -0.82 2.08
CA GLY A 83 -7.83 -1.41 3.40
C GLY A 83 -6.46 -1.02 3.91
N THR A 84 -6.31 -0.90 5.23
CA THR A 84 -5.04 -0.58 5.87
C THR A 84 -4.83 -1.49 7.07
N PHE A 85 -3.63 -2.07 7.16
CA PHE A 85 -3.26 -3.03 8.20
C PHE A 85 -2.12 -2.49 9.05
N TRP A 86 -2.21 -2.70 10.36
CA TRP A 86 -1.20 -2.33 11.34
C TRP A 86 -1.09 -3.40 12.43
N TYR A 87 0.00 -3.46 13.15
CA TYR A 87 0.18 -4.41 14.26
C TYR A 87 0.71 -3.74 15.51
N ASN A 88 1.81 -3.01 15.44
CA ASN A 88 2.39 -2.34 16.60
C ASN A 88 1.70 -1.01 16.89
N ALA A 89 1.51 -0.69 18.17
CA ALA A 89 0.82 0.52 18.60
C ALA A 89 1.40 1.81 18.00
N GLN A 90 2.70 1.86 17.77
CA GLN A 90 3.37 3.00 17.12
C GLN A 90 2.90 3.27 15.69
N ALA A 91 2.33 2.28 14.99
CA ALA A 91 1.83 2.40 13.63
C ALA A 91 0.33 2.77 13.56
N HIS A 92 -0.39 2.69 14.68
CA HIS A 92 -1.85 2.85 14.69
C HIS A 92 -2.30 4.21 14.18
N SER A 93 -1.71 5.31 14.67
CA SER A 93 -2.10 6.65 14.24
C SER A 93 -1.83 6.89 12.75
N LEU A 94 -0.70 6.39 12.23
CA LEU A 94 -0.38 6.45 10.80
C LEU A 94 -1.41 5.67 9.99
N ALA A 95 -1.76 4.45 10.40
CA ALA A 95 -2.74 3.61 9.70
C ALA A 95 -4.10 4.30 9.60
N VAL A 96 -4.62 4.80 10.70
CA VAL A 96 -5.94 5.48 10.74
C VAL A 96 -5.90 6.78 9.92
N PHE A 97 -4.89 7.60 10.12
CA PHE A 97 -4.76 8.88 9.42
C PHE A 97 -4.65 8.70 7.91
N LEU A 98 -3.73 7.85 7.48
CA LEU A 98 -3.47 7.63 6.04
C LEU A 98 -4.68 6.99 5.36
N HIS A 99 -5.31 6.01 6.01
CA HIS A 99 -6.54 5.39 5.50
C HIS A 99 -7.64 6.42 5.24
N ASN A 100 -7.98 7.20 6.26
CA ASN A 100 -9.03 8.21 6.17
C ASN A 100 -8.70 9.30 5.16
N TYR A 101 -7.44 9.71 5.09
CA TYR A 101 -6.97 10.71 4.14
C TYR A 101 -7.17 10.24 2.68
N VAL A 102 -6.69 9.04 2.35
CA VAL A 102 -6.77 8.49 0.99
C VAL A 102 -8.21 8.25 0.57
N VAL A 103 -9.02 7.63 1.43
CA VAL A 103 -10.44 7.36 1.17
C VAL A 103 -11.19 8.67 0.90
N LYS A 104 -11.00 9.69 1.73
CA LYS A 104 -11.65 10.98 1.58
C LYS A 104 -11.18 11.72 0.31
N LYS A 105 -9.87 11.76 0.08
CA LYS A 105 -9.26 12.48 -1.05
C LYS A 105 -9.71 11.93 -2.39
N LEU A 106 -9.81 10.62 -2.50
CA LEU A 106 -10.17 9.93 -3.75
C LEU A 106 -11.67 9.67 -3.90
N GLY A 107 -12.45 9.80 -2.83
CA GLY A 107 -13.86 9.42 -2.83
C GLY A 107 -14.09 7.93 -3.12
N ARG A 108 -13.14 7.08 -2.73
CA ARG A 108 -13.21 5.63 -2.97
C ARG A 108 -13.78 4.90 -1.76
N PRO A 109 -14.38 3.70 -1.96
CA PRO A 109 -14.89 2.90 -0.86
C PRO A 109 -13.79 2.56 0.16
N SER A 110 -14.17 2.50 1.44
CA SER A 110 -13.33 1.99 2.52
C SER A 110 -13.65 0.53 2.78
N TYR A 111 -12.61 -0.32 2.80
CA TYR A 111 -12.74 -1.69 3.29
C TYR A 111 -12.56 -1.75 4.81
N GLY A 112 -11.67 -0.94 5.34
CA GLY A 112 -11.46 -0.78 6.79
C GLY A 112 -10.00 -0.65 7.20
N VAL A 113 -9.81 -0.43 8.51
CA VAL A 113 -8.51 -0.44 9.18
C VAL A 113 -8.48 -1.64 10.10
N PHE A 114 -7.45 -2.48 9.99
CA PHE A 114 -7.37 -3.78 10.65
C PHE A 114 -6.09 -3.93 11.46
N TRP A 115 -6.22 -4.48 12.66
CA TRP A 115 -5.09 -4.95 13.45
C TRP A 115 -4.76 -6.39 13.02
N ASP A 116 -3.57 -6.59 12.44
CA ASP A 116 -3.16 -7.89 11.92
C ASP A 116 -1.64 -8.09 11.98
N ASN A 117 -1.23 -9.27 12.44
CA ASN A 117 0.16 -9.67 12.58
C ASN A 117 0.72 -10.24 11.28
N LEU A 118 0.97 -9.36 10.32
CA LEU A 118 1.59 -9.70 9.05
C LEU A 118 3.11 -9.51 9.11
N ALA A 119 3.85 -10.19 8.22
CA ALA A 119 5.30 -10.05 8.17
C ALA A 119 5.77 -8.58 8.03
N LEU A 120 5.04 -7.76 7.28
CA LEU A 120 5.38 -6.36 7.01
C LEU A 120 4.67 -5.34 7.91
N THR A 121 3.80 -5.78 8.82
CA THR A 121 3.26 -4.94 9.91
C THR A 121 3.95 -5.20 11.24
N ARG A 122 4.64 -6.34 11.38
CA ARG A 122 5.30 -6.80 12.60
C ARG A 122 6.56 -6.05 13.00
N PRO A 123 7.39 -5.46 12.08
CA PRO A 123 8.61 -4.76 12.50
C PRO A 123 8.36 -3.71 13.57
N THR A 124 9.26 -3.65 14.57
CA THR A 124 9.17 -2.71 15.72
C THR A 124 10.13 -1.54 15.59
N THR A 125 11.03 -1.58 14.62
CA THR A 125 12.08 -0.57 14.39
C THR A 125 11.57 0.68 13.67
N ALA A 126 10.36 0.62 13.12
CA ALA A 126 9.66 1.74 12.51
C ALA A 126 8.14 1.53 12.58
N PRO A 127 7.31 2.60 12.59
CA PRO A 127 5.88 2.46 12.30
C PRO A 127 5.70 1.82 10.93
N ALA A 128 5.11 0.63 10.89
CA ALA A 128 4.95 -0.17 9.67
C ALA A 128 3.47 -0.42 9.39
N VAL A 129 3.01 0.00 8.22
CA VAL A 129 1.64 -0.23 7.75
C VAL A 129 1.63 -0.89 6.38
N LEU A 130 0.61 -1.69 6.13
CA LEU A 130 0.36 -2.34 4.85
C LEU A 130 -0.93 -1.80 4.26
N LEU A 131 -0.86 -1.31 3.02
CA LEU A 131 -1.99 -0.78 2.28
C LEU A 131 -2.46 -1.82 1.26
N GLU A 132 -3.74 -2.17 1.34
CA GLU A 132 -4.47 -2.90 0.30
C GLU A 132 -5.27 -1.88 -0.50
N LEU A 133 -4.81 -1.55 -1.70
CA LEU A 133 -5.34 -0.41 -2.46
C LEU A 133 -6.70 -0.68 -3.12
N GLY A 134 -7.16 -1.92 -3.08
CA GLY A 134 -8.42 -2.40 -3.61
C GLY A 134 -8.36 -3.90 -3.88
N PHE A 135 -9.39 -4.44 -4.48
CA PHE A 135 -9.51 -5.86 -4.81
C PHE A 135 -9.30 -6.09 -6.29
N MET A 136 -8.24 -6.80 -6.66
CA MET A 136 -7.97 -7.20 -8.05
C MET A 136 -9.07 -8.10 -8.64
N SER A 137 -9.80 -8.80 -7.79
CA SER A 137 -10.96 -9.64 -8.16
C SER A 137 -12.22 -8.83 -8.50
N ASN A 138 -12.31 -7.58 -8.05
CA ASN A 138 -13.45 -6.71 -8.38
C ASN A 138 -13.21 -6.01 -9.73
N PRO A 139 -14.08 -6.20 -10.75
CA PRO A 139 -13.83 -5.64 -12.09
C PRO A 139 -13.73 -4.11 -12.12
N VAL A 140 -14.52 -3.40 -11.32
CA VAL A 140 -14.50 -1.93 -11.26
C VAL A 140 -13.19 -1.44 -10.63
N GLU A 141 -12.77 -2.06 -9.53
CA GLU A 141 -11.50 -1.71 -8.90
C GLU A 141 -10.30 -2.09 -9.76
N PHE A 142 -10.34 -3.24 -10.42
CA PHE A 142 -9.30 -3.66 -11.36
C PHE A 142 -9.13 -2.63 -12.48
N GLU A 143 -10.20 -2.20 -13.12
CA GLU A 143 -10.15 -1.18 -14.17
C GLU A 143 -9.56 0.14 -13.64
N TRP A 144 -9.96 0.55 -12.45
CA TRP A 144 -9.45 1.77 -11.82
C TRP A 144 -7.96 1.69 -11.49
N VAL A 145 -7.49 0.62 -10.84
CA VAL A 145 -6.08 0.51 -10.40
C VAL A 145 -5.10 0.32 -11.56
N THR A 146 -5.58 -0.22 -12.68
CA THR A 146 -4.78 -0.40 -13.90
C THR A 146 -4.83 0.79 -14.85
N ASN A 147 -5.67 1.78 -14.58
CA ASN A 147 -5.79 2.98 -15.41
C ASN A 147 -4.61 3.92 -15.20
N PRO A 148 -3.77 4.18 -16.24
CA PRO A 148 -2.62 5.06 -16.12
C PRO A 148 -2.96 6.52 -15.76
N GLN A 149 -4.20 6.94 -15.97
CA GLN A 149 -4.67 8.29 -15.58
C GLN A 149 -5.05 8.37 -14.11
N GLU A 150 -5.45 7.27 -13.49
CA GLU A 150 -5.85 7.21 -12.09
C GLU A 150 -4.67 6.90 -11.15
N GLN A 151 -3.68 6.17 -11.62
CA GLN A 151 -2.52 5.78 -10.82
C GLN A 151 -1.75 6.97 -10.21
N PRO A 152 -1.48 8.07 -10.93
CA PRO A 152 -0.83 9.24 -10.34
C PRO A 152 -1.67 9.92 -9.24
N LYS A 153 -2.99 9.90 -9.37
CA LYS A 153 -3.90 10.47 -8.36
C LYS A 153 -3.87 9.65 -7.08
N LEU A 154 -3.88 8.31 -7.19
CA LEU A 154 -3.76 7.41 -6.06
C LEU A 154 -2.41 7.58 -5.36
N ALA A 155 -1.32 7.57 -6.13
CA ALA A 155 0.02 7.78 -5.60
C ALA A 155 0.16 9.15 -4.92
N GLY A 156 -0.39 10.20 -5.51
CA GLY A 156 -0.42 11.55 -4.96
C GLY A 156 -1.18 11.62 -3.64
N ALA A 157 -2.33 10.97 -3.54
CA ALA A 157 -3.11 10.92 -2.30
C ALA A 157 -2.36 10.20 -1.17
N ILE A 158 -1.67 9.11 -1.48
CA ILE A 158 -0.85 8.38 -0.50
C ILE A 158 0.32 9.25 -0.02
N ALA A 159 1.08 9.84 -0.93
CA ALA A 159 2.23 10.68 -0.60
C ALA A 159 1.83 11.94 0.18
N GLU A 160 0.75 12.60 -0.22
CA GLU A 160 0.20 13.76 0.48
C GLU A 160 -0.29 13.38 1.89
N GLY A 161 -0.98 12.25 2.02
CA GLY A 161 -1.42 11.73 3.32
C GLY A 161 -0.26 11.44 4.26
N ILE A 162 0.82 10.85 3.78
CA ILE A 162 2.06 10.64 4.55
C ILE A 162 2.64 11.98 5.01
N ALA A 163 2.77 12.95 4.10
CA ALA A 163 3.30 14.28 4.43
C ALA A 163 2.44 15.01 5.48
N GLN A 164 1.12 14.94 5.36
CA GLN A 164 0.19 15.53 6.31
C GLN A 164 0.27 14.85 7.69
N TRP A 165 0.45 13.54 7.73
CA TRP A 165 0.64 12.84 9.00
C TRP A 165 1.90 13.31 9.72
N PHE A 166 3.03 13.41 9.02
CA PHE A 166 4.26 13.95 9.62
C PHE A 166 4.06 15.39 10.12
N ALA A 167 3.37 16.23 9.37
CA ALA A 167 3.08 17.61 9.79
C ALA A 167 2.20 17.67 11.04
N SER A 168 1.32 16.70 11.25
CA SER A 168 0.42 16.63 12.42
C SER A 168 1.07 16.05 13.68
N THR A 169 2.24 15.43 13.56
CA THR A 169 2.94 14.77 14.67
C THR A 169 4.13 15.56 15.21
N GLN A 170 4.40 16.74 14.70
CA GLN A 170 5.47 17.64 15.17
C GLN A 170 4.99 18.59 16.26
#